data_9e33bfd2cacaf6e484f4c9883c1a76bd
#
_entry.id   9e33bfd2cacaf6e484f4c9883c1a76bd
#
_cell.length_a   1.000
_cell.length_b   1.000
_cell.length_c   1.000
_cell.angle_alpha   90.00
_cell.angle_beta   90.00
_cell.angle_gamma   90.00
#
_symmetry.space_group_name_H-M   'P 1'
#
loop_
_entity.id
_entity.type
_entity.pdbx_description
1 polymer ?
#
loop_
_entity_poly.entity_id
_entity_poly.type
_entity_poly.pdbx_seq_one_letter_code
_entity_poly.pdbx_strand_id
1 'polypeptide(L)'
;LAAASVKKVSQYALGELGFVTLNKAPESFDLIDGIKQPNNVVKGILEQLYKAAQDETRTTHALNKYNYKRLLELIDSNQDGYYQEQEYLQAVHNISYRDRLYRVIAKHASEWYYGKDDPLWKTYLDTLTTDAPLWKTYLETFLDKMTWMKTVYEKGVALGAEPWHMHPIAFLDMFKDAKCDCEELYADKFGVVKYGTQYGPLYKGGITLASYTRWDGLVSSGKITSDEKTILIAMSENEGNMDAVQSYDSEVITAGAMQKTVKDQENLEGKGELSTQFAKFRDAHPDLYASYAKSCGWTVEGTGSSAVIYYSDSLLTQGNKITSTELKKLLRQGCIENTYNQKVHNKPLAALVKVLTLPEYLDIQVLDFIERLHSAENKVVLSAGNKKIKDFIKSNFGRAVVLDHSVNRPGYVAPDFSKAIENFHKNNPTVSLDPQTWGNESASYESKLLEEYKLTRRMTNSSLRFNTLKAKL
;
A
#
# COMPACT_ATOMS: atom_id res chain seq x y z
N LEU A 1 -12.49 25.41 -5.61
CA LEU A 1 -13.28 24.21 -5.31
C LEU A 1 -14.70 24.44 -5.83
N ALA A 2 -15.23 23.53 -6.67
CA ALA A 2 -16.60 23.62 -7.12
C ALA A 2 -17.54 23.46 -5.90
N ALA A 3 -18.62 24.26 -5.84
CA ALA A 3 -19.58 24.22 -4.71
C ALA A 3 -20.14 22.82 -4.43
N ALA A 4 -20.22 21.95 -5.44
CA ALA A 4 -20.63 20.55 -5.31
C ALA A 4 -19.64 19.66 -4.53
N SER A 5 -18.39 20.11 -4.33
CA SER A 5 -17.37 19.38 -3.56
C SER A 5 -17.31 19.78 -2.09
N VAL A 6 -18.11 20.75 -1.64
CA VAL A 6 -18.13 21.23 -0.25
C VAL A 6 -19.14 20.42 0.55
N LYS A 7 -18.67 19.67 1.55
CA LYS A 7 -19.53 18.96 2.50
C LYS A 7 -19.52 19.67 3.85
N LYS A 8 -20.71 19.87 4.43
CA LYS A 8 -20.81 20.19 5.85
C LYS A 8 -20.61 18.91 6.66
N VAL A 9 -19.61 18.88 7.52
CA VAL A 9 -19.34 17.76 8.42
C VAL A 9 -19.64 18.21 9.86
N SER A 10 -20.36 17.41 10.60
CA SER A 10 -20.63 17.71 12.02
C SER A 10 -19.39 17.36 12.86
N GLN A 11 -19.27 17.99 14.04
CA GLN A 11 -18.23 17.67 15.01
C GLN A 11 -18.28 16.19 15.42
N TYR A 12 -19.46 15.59 15.50
CA TYR A 12 -19.65 14.16 15.77
C TYR A 12 -19.05 13.29 14.65
N ALA A 13 -19.33 13.61 13.40
CA ALA A 13 -18.78 12.89 12.25
C ALA A 13 -17.24 13.00 12.15
N LEU A 14 -16.66 14.11 12.60
CA LEU A 14 -15.19 14.23 12.74
C LEU A 14 -14.65 13.27 13.80
N GLY A 15 -15.37 13.05 14.90
CA GLY A 15 -15.02 12.05 15.92
C GLY A 15 -15.01 10.62 15.38
N GLU A 16 -15.96 10.26 14.52
CA GLU A 16 -15.99 8.95 13.86
C GLU A 16 -14.80 8.72 12.92
N LEU A 17 -14.24 9.79 12.35
CA LEU A 17 -13.01 9.78 11.55
C LEU A 17 -11.73 9.79 12.43
N GLY A 18 -11.87 9.68 13.74
CA GLY A 18 -10.75 9.63 14.68
C GLY A 18 -10.16 11.00 15.05
N PHE A 19 -10.84 12.11 14.71
CA PHE A 19 -10.43 13.43 15.17
C PHE A 19 -10.86 13.68 16.62
N VAL A 20 -10.00 14.35 17.37
CA VAL A 20 -10.30 14.87 18.71
C VAL A 20 -10.57 16.35 18.59
N THR A 21 -11.78 16.78 18.92
CA THR A 21 -12.17 18.19 18.87
C THR A 21 -12.12 18.83 20.25
N LEU A 22 -11.40 19.95 20.34
CA LEU A 22 -11.30 20.84 21.53
C LEU A 22 -12.01 22.14 21.17
N ASN A 23 -13.28 22.29 21.56
CA ASN A 23 -14.14 23.35 21.04
C ASN A 23 -14.42 24.51 22.01
N LYS A 24 -13.66 24.63 23.08
CA LYS A 24 -13.75 25.78 23.97
C LYS A 24 -12.53 26.67 23.76
N ALA A 25 -12.82 27.90 23.39
CA ALA A 25 -11.77 28.91 23.35
C ALA A 25 -11.21 29.16 24.75
N PRO A 26 -9.91 29.25 24.91
CA PRO A 26 -9.31 29.76 26.14
C PRO A 26 -9.78 31.21 26.39
N GLU A 27 -10.13 31.56 27.62
CA GLU A 27 -10.47 32.92 27.99
C GLU A 27 -9.22 33.83 27.93
N SER A 28 -8.05 33.23 27.94
CA SER A 28 -6.77 33.92 27.84
C SER A 28 -5.69 32.91 27.42
N PHE A 29 -4.52 33.42 27.02
CA PHE A 29 -3.28 32.65 27.02
C PHE A 29 -2.75 32.39 28.43
N ASP A 30 -3.60 32.09 29.40
CA ASP A 30 -3.24 31.78 30.79
C ASP A 30 -2.20 30.64 30.87
N LEU A 31 -2.06 29.87 29.81
CA LEU A 31 -1.00 28.87 29.65
C LEU A 31 0.40 29.48 29.58
N ILE A 32 0.49 30.77 29.30
CA ILE A 32 1.76 31.50 29.20
C ILE A 32 2.03 32.28 30.49
N ASP A 33 1.00 32.68 31.23
CA ASP A 33 1.10 33.52 32.44
C ASP A 33 1.83 32.88 33.63
N GLY A 34 2.04 31.58 33.63
CA GLY A 34 2.76 30.89 34.70
C GLY A 34 4.22 30.56 34.37
N ILE A 35 4.69 30.90 33.18
CA ILE A 35 6.00 30.47 32.71
C ILE A 35 7.10 31.45 33.14
N LYS A 36 7.58 31.30 34.35
CA LYS A 36 8.89 31.81 34.75
C LYS A 36 9.96 30.94 34.06
N GLN A 37 10.38 31.40 32.88
CA GLN A 37 11.52 30.89 32.10
C GLN A 37 11.58 29.36 31.84
N PRO A 38 11.01 28.87 30.80
CA PRO A 38 11.54 27.66 30.23
C PRO A 38 12.64 28.01 29.23
N ASN A 39 13.76 27.28 29.29
CA ASN A 39 14.74 27.24 28.21
C ASN A 39 14.12 26.74 26.89
N ASN A 40 12.86 26.34 26.95
CA ASN A 40 12.04 25.88 25.84
C ASN A 40 10.58 26.28 26.12
N VAL A 41 10.08 27.26 25.37
CA VAL A 41 8.71 27.82 25.51
C VAL A 41 7.64 26.73 25.38
N VAL A 42 7.82 25.77 24.45
CA VAL A 42 6.86 24.68 24.21
C VAL A 42 6.83 23.72 25.39
N LYS A 43 7.99 23.36 25.95
CA LYS A 43 8.08 22.52 27.16
C LYS A 43 7.37 23.17 28.34
N GLY A 44 7.60 24.49 28.56
CA GLY A 44 6.94 25.24 29.62
C GLY A 44 5.42 25.29 29.46
N ILE A 45 4.91 25.49 28.25
CA ILE A 45 3.47 25.47 27.97
C ILE A 45 2.89 24.08 28.28
N LEU A 46 3.53 23.03 27.85
CA LEU A 46 3.07 21.66 28.06
C LEU A 46 3.16 21.25 29.54
N GLU A 47 4.22 21.65 30.26
CA GLU A 47 4.33 21.44 31.73
C GLU A 47 3.24 22.15 32.50
N GLN A 48 2.89 23.38 32.10
CA GLN A 48 1.80 24.12 32.75
C GLN A 48 0.44 23.50 32.43
N LEU A 49 0.22 23.09 31.20
CA LEU A 49 -0.96 22.34 30.80
C LEU A 49 -1.11 21.06 31.63
N TYR A 50 -0.01 20.40 31.90
CA TYR A 50 0.01 19.15 32.64
C TYR A 50 -0.26 19.36 34.14
N LYS A 51 0.44 20.32 34.77
CA LYS A 51 0.16 20.70 36.14
C LYS A 51 -1.29 21.10 36.33
N ALA A 52 -1.82 21.83 35.38
CA ALA A 52 -3.20 22.25 35.37
C ALA A 52 -4.17 21.06 35.19
N ALA A 53 -3.79 19.99 34.45
CA ALA A 53 -4.58 18.77 34.33
C ALA A 53 -4.66 17.96 35.62
N GLN A 54 -3.61 17.99 36.43
CA GLN A 54 -3.57 17.29 37.72
C GLN A 54 -4.50 17.91 38.77
N ASP A 55 -4.87 19.18 38.61
CA ASP A 55 -5.73 19.92 39.56
C ASP A 55 -7.23 19.75 39.23
N GLU A 56 -7.63 18.50 38.86
CA GLU A 56 -8.99 18.16 38.41
C GLU A 56 -10.12 18.51 39.35
N THR A 57 -9.81 18.69 40.65
CA THR A 57 -10.80 18.99 41.67
C THR A 57 -11.32 20.41 41.59
N ARG A 58 -10.68 21.29 40.84
CA ARG A 58 -11.10 22.67 40.67
C ARG A 58 -12.07 22.80 39.49
N THR A 59 -13.34 22.96 39.77
CA THR A 59 -14.40 23.16 38.77
C THR A 59 -14.19 24.41 37.90
N THR A 60 -13.34 25.36 38.32
CA THR A 60 -12.98 26.57 37.58
C THR A 60 -11.69 26.44 36.80
N HIS A 61 -11.05 25.28 36.82
CA HIS A 61 -9.76 25.07 36.20
C HIS A 61 -9.81 25.18 34.67
N ALA A 62 -8.80 25.85 34.07
CA ALA A 62 -8.73 26.08 32.63
C ALA A 62 -8.83 24.81 31.81
N LEU A 63 -8.27 23.68 32.30
CA LEU A 63 -8.34 22.38 31.59
C LEU A 63 -9.71 21.76 31.58
N ASN A 64 -10.49 21.88 32.63
CA ASN A 64 -11.89 21.44 32.61
C ASN A 64 -12.71 22.28 31.62
N LYS A 65 -12.34 23.54 31.43
CA LYS A 65 -12.91 24.45 30.44
C LYS A 65 -12.55 24.08 29.01
N TYR A 66 -11.33 23.58 28.76
CA TYR A 66 -10.76 23.45 27.41
C TYR A 66 -10.52 22.02 26.95
N ASN A 67 -10.84 21.01 27.74
CA ASN A 67 -10.55 19.58 27.45
C ASN A 67 -9.05 19.27 27.21
N TYR A 68 -8.14 20.07 27.74
CA TYR A 68 -6.70 19.85 27.63
C TYR A 68 -6.25 18.52 28.27
N LYS A 69 -6.98 18.02 29.25
CA LYS A 69 -6.76 16.71 29.83
C LYS A 69 -6.67 15.63 28.75
N ARG A 70 -7.60 15.65 27.81
CA ARG A 70 -7.62 14.67 26.71
C ARG A 70 -6.42 14.81 25.77
N LEU A 71 -5.90 16.03 25.58
CA LEU A 71 -4.65 16.24 24.84
C LEU A 71 -3.46 15.64 25.59
N LEU A 72 -3.39 15.83 26.89
CA LEU A 72 -2.33 15.29 27.73
C LEU A 72 -2.37 13.77 27.82
N GLU A 73 -3.54 13.17 27.95
CA GLU A 73 -3.74 11.71 27.88
C GLU A 73 -3.21 11.11 26.56
N LEU A 74 -3.21 11.87 25.48
CA LEU A 74 -2.65 11.43 24.19
C LEU A 74 -1.12 11.47 24.16
N ILE A 75 -0.50 12.31 24.98
CA ILE A 75 0.96 12.54 25.02
C ILE A 75 1.61 11.70 26.11
N ASP A 76 0.95 11.54 27.27
CA ASP A 76 1.41 10.74 28.38
C ASP A 76 1.47 9.26 28.02
N SER A 77 2.65 8.82 27.60
CA SER A 77 2.84 7.50 27.02
C SER A 77 2.96 6.39 28.07
N ASN A 78 3.45 6.73 29.25
CA ASN A 78 3.64 5.81 30.38
C ASN A 78 2.50 5.85 31.40
N GLN A 79 1.55 6.80 31.22
CA GLN A 79 0.38 6.99 32.09
C GLN A 79 0.75 7.28 33.56
N ASP A 80 1.90 7.90 33.80
CA ASP A 80 2.36 8.24 35.15
C ASP A 80 1.77 9.56 35.66
N GLY A 81 1.04 10.25 34.80
CA GLY A 81 0.46 11.53 35.13
C GLY A 81 1.46 12.67 35.07
N TYR A 82 2.67 12.53 34.55
CA TYR A 82 3.67 13.59 34.41
C TYR A 82 4.10 13.70 32.94
N TYR A 83 4.31 14.94 32.48
CA TYR A 83 4.84 15.22 31.16
C TYR A 83 6.38 15.30 31.22
N GLN A 84 7.04 14.38 30.51
CA GLN A 84 8.49 14.28 30.45
C GLN A 84 9.04 14.67 29.07
N GLU A 85 10.32 15.02 29.01
CA GLU A 85 10.99 15.36 27.75
C GLU A 85 10.92 14.23 26.72
N GLN A 86 11.03 12.98 27.16
CA GLN A 86 10.93 11.81 26.28
C GLN A 86 9.55 11.67 25.65
N GLU A 87 8.49 12.01 26.38
CA GLU A 87 7.12 11.97 25.86
C GLU A 87 6.87 13.08 24.85
N TYR A 88 7.43 14.25 25.06
CA TYR A 88 7.44 15.32 24.07
C TYR A 88 8.15 14.87 22.79
N LEU A 89 9.34 14.28 22.89
CA LEU A 89 10.09 13.78 21.74
C LEU A 89 9.33 12.66 21.03
N GLN A 90 8.68 11.77 21.78
CA GLN A 90 7.81 10.75 21.20
C GLN A 90 6.59 11.36 20.49
N ALA A 91 5.94 12.32 21.12
CA ALA A 91 4.76 12.98 20.55
C ALA A 91 5.06 13.68 19.23
N VAL A 92 6.26 14.27 19.09
CA VAL A 92 6.66 15.04 17.89
C VAL A 92 7.33 14.16 16.83
N HIS A 93 8.11 13.17 17.23
CA HIS A 93 8.96 12.39 16.31
C HIS A 93 8.49 10.95 16.07
N ASN A 94 7.74 10.35 17.00
CA ASN A 94 7.21 9.01 16.79
C ASN A 94 5.93 9.07 15.95
N ILE A 95 5.91 8.39 14.82
CA ILE A 95 4.79 8.41 13.85
C ILE A 95 3.46 8.07 14.52
N SER A 96 3.42 7.08 15.40
CA SER A 96 2.17 6.63 16.06
C SER A 96 1.56 7.68 16.98
N TYR A 97 2.39 8.47 17.69
CA TYR A 97 1.94 9.57 18.55
C TYR A 97 1.67 10.83 17.74
N ARG A 98 2.53 11.13 16.79
CA ARG A 98 2.40 12.28 15.89
C ARG A 98 1.08 12.23 15.12
N ASP A 99 0.68 11.07 14.64
CA ASP A 99 -0.58 10.89 13.91
C ASP A 99 -1.81 11.16 14.79
N ARG A 100 -1.72 10.86 16.08
CA ARG A 100 -2.78 11.23 17.06
C ARG A 100 -2.85 12.73 17.26
N LEU A 101 -1.70 13.40 17.41
CA LEU A 101 -1.62 14.86 17.55
C LEU A 101 -2.12 15.59 16.29
N TYR A 102 -1.81 15.07 15.11
CA TYR A 102 -2.27 15.64 13.84
C TYR A 102 -3.78 15.56 13.66
N ARG A 103 -4.45 14.68 14.40
CA ARG A 103 -5.92 14.56 14.43
C ARG A 103 -6.60 15.44 15.45
N VAL A 104 -5.85 16.25 16.18
CA VAL A 104 -6.43 17.25 17.11
C VAL A 104 -6.91 18.46 16.33
N ILE A 105 -8.17 18.84 16.52
CA ILE A 105 -8.78 20.06 16.02
C ILE A 105 -9.15 20.91 17.22
N ALA A 106 -8.51 22.05 17.36
CA ALA A 106 -8.72 22.94 18.51
C ALA A 106 -9.31 24.29 18.08
N LYS A 107 -10.29 24.78 18.81
CA LYS A 107 -10.81 26.13 18.65
C LYS A 107 -10.23 26.99 19.76
N HIS A 108 -9.37 27.94 19.39
CA HIS A 108 -8.76 28.87 20.34
C HIS A 108 -8.43 30.20 19.66
N ALA A 109 -8.04 31.17 20.46
CA ALA A 109 -7.58 32.48 19.98
C ALA A 109 -6.39 32.30 19.02
N SER A 110 -6.43 33.01 17.90
CA SER A 110 -5.39 32.92 16.89
C SER A 110 -4.31 33.93 17.10
N GLU A 111 -3.06 33.49 17.10
CA GLU A 111 -1.86 34.31 17.10
C GLU A 111 -1.78 35.25 15.87
N TRP A 112 -2.52 34.94 14.81
CA TRP A 112 -2.59 35.73 13.57
C TRP A 112 -3.66 36.82 13.61
N TYR A 113 -4.49 36.84 14.65
CA TYR A 113 -5.54 37.83 14.86
C TYR A 113 -5.10 38.92 15.84
N TYR A 114 -4.41 38.56 16.93
CA TYR A 114 -4.01 39.45 18.01
C TYR A 114 -2.61 39.99 17.76
N GLY A 115 -2.48 41.31 17.72
CA GLY A 115 -1.20 42.02 17.56
C GLY A 115 -0.42 42.17 18.86
N LYS A 116 0.79 42.66 18.76
CA LYS A 116 1.70 42.87 19.90
C LYS A 116 1.14 43.76 21.03
N ASP A 117 0.24 44.69 20.69
CA ASP A 117 -0.38 45.61 21.66
C ASP A 117 -1.61 45.00 22.35
N ASP A 118 -2.05 43.82 21.92
CA ASP A 118 -3.16 43.13 22.54
C ASP A 118 -2.74 42.58 23.92
N PRO A 119 -3.62 42.67 24.96
CA PRO A 119 -3.31 42.15 26.28
C PRO A 119 -2.80 40.73 26.32
N LEU A 120 -3.26 39.87 25.40
CA LEU A 120 -2.83 38.48 25.28
C LEU A 120 -1.34 38.33 25.00
N TRP A 121 -0.77 39.18 24.12
CA TRP A 121 0.66 39.18 23.81
C TRP A 121 1.45 40.12 24.70
N LYS A 122 0.86 41.29 25.07
CA LYS A 122 1.54 42.32 25.82
C LYS A 122 2.09 41.83 27.16
N THR A 123 1.30 41.08 27.91
CA THR A 123 1.71 40.51 29.20
C THR A 123 2.96 39.64 29.04
N TYR A 124 2.98 38.78 28.03
CA TYR A 124 4.15 37.94 27.74
C TYR A 124 5.36 38.76 27.27
N LEU A 125 5.17 39.67 26.33
CA LEU A 125 6.23 40.52 25.80
C LEU A 125 6.86 41.40 26.90
N ASP A 126 6.08 41.85 27.88
CA ASP A 126 6.56 42.62 29.01
C ASP A 126 7.44 41.81 29.98
N THR A 127 7.27 40.48 30.03
CA THR A 127 8.16 39.60 30.79
C THR A 127 9.55 39.47 30.16
N LEU A 128 9.68 39.70 28.85
CA LEU A 128 10.94 39.62 28.12
C LEU A 128 11.80 40.91 28.20
N THR A 129 11.33 41.97 28.87
CA THR A 129 11.97 43.29 28.85
C THR A 129 13.30 43.31 29.59
N THR A 130 13.42 42.55 30.68
CA THR A 130 14.61 42.53 31.53
C THR A 130 15.65 41.50 31.09
N ASP A 131 15.19 40.34 30.68
CA ASP A 131 16.08 39.15 30.47
C ASP A 131 16.44 38.91 29.00
N ALA A 132 15.66 39.41 28.03
CA ALA A 132 15.88 39.21 26.63
C ALA A 132 15.33 40.33 25.73
N PRO A 133 15.84 41.57 25.82
CA PRO A 133 15.30 42.71 25.07
C PRO A 133 15.39 42.54 23.54
N LEU A 134 16.43 41.90 23.04
CA LEU A 134 16.57 41.61 21.60
C LEU A 134 15.51 40.59 21.12
N TRP A 135 15.17 39.65 21.97
CA TRP A 135 14.13 38.65 21.68
C TRP A 135 12.75 39.30 21.66
N LYS A 136 12.49 40.22 22.58
CA LYS A 136 11.26 41.04 22.58
C LYS A 136 11.09 41.77 21.25
N THR A 137 12.12 42.53 20.85
CA THR A 137 12.10 43.31 19.59
C THR A 137 11.87 42.38 18.36
N TYR A 138 12.51 41.23 18.37
CA TYR A 138 12.30 40.23 17.31
C TYR A 138 10.84 39.75 17.25
N LEU A 139 10.27 39.38 18.40
CA LEU A 139 8.89 38.89 18.49
C LEU A 139 7.88 39.98 18.13
N GLU A 140 8.08 41.21 18.57
CA GLU A 140 7.23 42.34 18.19
C GLU A 140 7.21 42.53 16.67
N THR A 141 8.39 42.50 16.06
CA THR A 141 8.53 42.61 14.61
C THR A 141 7.88 41.42 13.88
N PHE A 142 7.99 40.24 14.44
CA PHE A 142 7.38 39.01 13.90
C PHE A 142 5.86 39.10 13.97
N LEU A 143 5.30 39.50 15.12
CA LEU A 143 3.85 39.67 15.33
C LEU A 143 3.26 40.71 14.37
N ASP A 144 3.95 41.83 14.15
CA ASP A 144 3.51 42.84 13.18
C ASP A 144 3.37 42.30 11.75
N LYS A 145 4.22 41.32 11.37
CA LYS A 145 4.15 40.66 10.06
C LYS A 145 3.13 39.54 10.00
N MET A 146 2.89 38.87 11.11
CA MET A 146 2.01 37.70 11.17
C MET A 146 0.54 38.04 11.42
N THR A 147 0.25 39.24 11.97
CA THR A 147 -1.11 39.65 12.32
C THR A 147 -1.86 40.15 11.09
N TRP A 148 -2.54 39.28 10.41
CA TRP A 148 -3.29 39.60 9.19
C TRP A 148 -4.80 39.29 9.28
N MET A 149 -5.20 38.38 10.14
CA MET A 149 -6.59 37.87 10.20
C MET A 149 -7.59 38.97 10.61
N LYS A 150 -7.20 39.88 11.53
CA LYS A 150 -8.03 40.99 11.95
C LYS A 150 -8.34 41.94 10.77
N THR A 151 -7.32 42.25 9.97
CA THR A 151 -7.48 43.09 8.76
C THR A 151 -8.42 42.47 7.75
N VAL A 152 -8.37 41.15 7.59
CA VAL A 152 -9.26 40.39 6.66
C VAL A 152 -10.68 40.36 7.22
N TYR A 153 -10.85 40.18 8.54
CA TYR A 153 -12.13 40.24 9.22
C TYR A 153 -12.82 41.61 9.06
N GLU A 154 -12.07 42.68 9.26
CA GLU A 154 -12.54 44.05 9.08
C GLU A 154 -12.99 44.37 7.64
N LYS A 155 -12.49 43.61 6.67
CA LYS A 155 -12.93 43.66 5.25
C LYS A 155 -14.15 42.78 4.94
N GLY A 156 -14.81 42.23 5.97
CA GLY A 156 -16.08 41.48 5.81
C GLY A 156 -15.91 39.97 5.54
N VAL A 157 -14.71 39.44 5.66
CA VAL A 157 -14.51 37.96 5.60
C VAL A 157 -14.77 37.38 6.98
N ALA A 158 -15.59 36.34 7.09
CA ALA A 158 -15.98 35.72 8.35
C ALA A 158 -14.83 34.87 8.98
N LEU A 159 -13.70 35.51 9.26
CA LEU A 159 -12.58 34.94 10.02
C LEU A 159 -12.60 35.54 11.44
N GLY A 160 -13.25 34.83 12.36
CA GLY A 160 -13.30 35.28 13.78
C GLY A 160 -11.95 35.21 14.48
N ALA A 161 -11.85 35.83 15.65
CA ALA A 161 -10.66 35.81 16.48
C ALA A 161 -10.27 34.41 16.98
N GLU A 162 -11.23 33.49 17.02
CA GLU A 162 -11.11 32.11 17.50
C GLU A 162 -11.46 31.11 16.41
N PRO A 163 -10.57 30.91 15.42
CA PRO A 163 -10.78 29.92 14.39
C PRO A 163 -10.51 28.49 14.91
N TRP A 164 -10.93 27.52 14.11
CA TRP A 164 -10.49 26.15 14.30
C TRP A 164 -9.06 25.98 13.79
N HIS A 165 -8.20 25.47 14.65
CA HIS A 165 -6.82 25.11 14.32
C HIS A 165 -6.72 23.62 14.09
N MET A 166 -6.03 23.23 13.01
CA MET A 166 -5.85 21.85 12.63
C MET A 166 -4.55 21.69 11.85
N HIS A 167 -3.99 20.50 11.85
CA HIS A 167 -2.86 20.19 10.97
C HIS A 167 -3.37 20.05 9.53
N PRO A 168 -3.04 20.98 8.61
CA PRO A 168 -3.72 21.07 7.31
C PRO A 168 -3.50 19.82 6.45
N ILE A 169 -2.31 19.25 6.45
CA ILE A 169 -2.01 18.04 5.66
C ILE A 169 -2.76 16.85 6.21
N ALA A 170 -2.67 16.58 7.52
CA ALA A 170 -3.38 15.47 8.14
C ALA A 170 -4.91 15.61 8.01
N PHE A 171 -5.42 16.83 8.12
CA PHE A 171 -6.84 17.13 7.91
C PHE A 171 -7.25 16.82 6.47
N LEU A 172 -6.49 17.29 5.49
CA LEU A 172 -6.76 17.03 4.08
C LEU A 172 -6.56 15.55 3.72
N ASP A 173 -5.58 14.87 4.31
CA ASP A 173 -5.34 13.45 4.07
C ASP A 173 -6.50 12.58 4.60
N MET A 174 -7.10 12.97 5.72
CA MET A 174 -8.31 12.31 6.24
C MET A 174 -9.54 12.52 5.34
N PHE A 175 -9.61 13.63 4.62
CA PHE A 175 -10.64 13.90 3.61
C PHE A 175 -10.24 13.45 2.20
N LYS A 176 -8.98 13.12 1.99
CA LYS A 176 -8.54 12.28 0.87
C LYS A 176 -8.96 10.82 1.05
N ASP A 177 -9.57 10.47 2.18
CA ASP A 177 -10.33 9.25 2.26
C ASP A 177 -11.33 9.27 1.14
N ALA A 178 -10.68 8.99 0.11
CA ALA A 178 -10.89 7.88 -0.73
C ALA A 178 -12.36 7.82 -1.08
N LYS A 179 -12.84 8.80 -1.83
CA LYS A 179 -13.59 8.34 -2.97
C LYS A 179 -12.63 7.46 -3.73
N CYS A 180 -12.85 6.17 -3.66
CA CYS A 180 -12.20 5.24 -4.54
C CYS A 180 -12.42 5.75 -5.96
N ASP A 181 -11.41 6.35 -6.58
CA ASP A 181 -11.46 6.91 -7.94
C ASP A 181 -11.45 5.81 -9.01
N CYS A 182 -11.41 4.57 -8.57
CA CYS A 182 -11.42 3.39 -9.42
C CYS A 182 -12.66 3.31 -10.33
N GLU A 183 -13.82 3.81 -9.86
CA GLU A 183 -15.04 3.83 -10.66
C GLU A 183 -14.88 4.69 -11.90
N GLU A 184 -14.33 5.88 -11.77
CA GLU A 184 -14.11 6.79 -12.89
C GLU A 184 -13.06 6.27 -13.88
N LEU A 185 -12.06 5.54 -13.38
CA LEU A 185 -10.92 5.10 -14.18
C LEU A 185 -11.15 3.76 -14.88
N TYR A 186 -11.75 2.80 -14.22
CA TYR A 186 -11.73 1.39 -14.65
C TYR A 186 -13.08 0.68 -14.67
N ALA A 187 -14.12 1.15 -13.98
CA ALA A 187 -15.33 0.37 -13.77
C ALA A 187 -16.04 -0.05 -15.07
N ASP A 188 -16.05 0.79 -16.10
CA ASP A 188 -16.69 0.53 -17.38
C ASP A 188 -15.78 -0.13 -18.44
N LYS A 189 -14.62 -0.66 -18.01
CA LYS A 189 -13.64 -1.27 -18.93
C LYS A 189 -13.72 -2.78 -19.01
N PHE A 190 -14.58 -3.42 -18.23
CA PHE A 190 -14.69 -4.88 -18.17
C PHE A 190 -15.57 -5.44 -19.29
N GLY A 191 -14.96 -6.26 -20.16
CA GLY A 191 -15.70 -7.03 -21.16
C GLY A 191 -16.27 -8.32 -20.58
N VAL A 192 -17.45 -8.72 -20.99
CA VAL A 192 -18.05 -10.02 -20.61
C VAL A 192 -17.53 -11.10 -21.55
N VAL A 193 -16.93 -12.14 -20.97
CA VAL A 193 -16.41 -13.32 -21.67
C VAL A 193 -17.06 -14.60 -21.16
N LYS A 194 -17.00 -15.66 -21.97
CA LYS A 194 -17.59 -16.98 -21.67
C LYS A 194 -16.52 -18.00 -21.36
N TYR A 195 -16.75 -18.82 -20.33
CA TYR A 195 -15.96 -20.00 -20.00
C TYR A 195 -16.90 -21.16 -19.68
N GLY A 196 -16.91 -22.19 -20.53
CA GLY A 196 -17.92 -23.26 -20.45
C GLY A 196 -19.33 -22.68 -20.59
N THR A 197 -20.15 -22.86 -19.58
CA THR A 197 -21.53 -22.30 -19.49
C THR A 197 -21.60 -21.00 -18.68
N GLN A 198 -20.48 -20.52 -18.13
CA GLN A 198 -20.43 -19.36 -17.25
C GLN A 198 -19.98 -18.10 -18.00
N TYR A 199 -20.45 -16.96 -17.53
CA TYR A 199 -20.06 -15.65 -18.03
C TYR A 199 -19.42 -14.84 -16.89
N GLY A 200 -18.45 -14.00 -17.21
CA GLY A 200 -17.82 -13.15 -16.22
C GLY A 200 -16.96 -12.04 -16.81
N PRO A 201 -16.54 -11.09 -16.00
CA PRO A 201 -15.82 -9.89 -16.43
C PRO A 201 -14.34 -10.19 -16.67
N LEU A 202 -13.79 -9.50 -17.68
CA LEU A 202 -12.37 -9.48 -18.03
C LEU A 202 -11.91 -8.05 -18.31
N TYR A 203 -10.86 -7.61 -17.64
CA TYR A 203 -10.02 -6.47 -18.01
C TYR A 203 -8.65 -6.99 -18.42
N LYS A 204 -8.28 -6.77 -19.67
CA LYS A 204 -7.03 -7.31 -20.25
C LYS A 204 -5.78 -6.60 -19.75
N GLY A 205 -5.93 -5.37 -19.23
CA GLY A 205 -4.79 -4.55 -18.84
C GLY A 205 -4.02 -3.98 -20.04
N GLY A 206 -2.91 -3.32 -19.75
CA GLY A 206 -2.01 -2.72 -20.74
C GLY A 206 -0.55 -2.69 -20.29
N ILE A 207 -0.26 -3.01 -19.03
CA ILE A 207 1.10 -2.99 -18.48
C ILE A 207 1.73 -4.37 -18.66
N THR A 208 2.68 -4.50 -19.57
CA THR A 208 3.44 -5.72 -19.78
C THR A 208 4.73 -5.74 -18.97
N LEU A 209 5.34 -6.92 -18.76
CA LEU A 209 6.68 -7.01 -18.19
C LEU A 209 7.70 -6.17 -18.99
N ALA A 210 7.59 -6.15 -20.32
CA ALA A 210 8.47 -5.35 -21.16
C ALA A 210 8.27 -3.84 -20.99
N SER A 211 7.04 -3.37 -20.70
CA SER A 211 6.71 -1.96 -20.50
C SER A 211 6.88 -1.47 -19.06
N TYR A 212 7.22 -2.35 -18.13
CA TYR A 212 7.51 -1.97 -16.74
C TYR A 212 8.73 -1.04 -16.66
N THR A 213 8.62 0.08 -15.95
CA THR A 213 9.58 1.20 -16.05
C THR A 213 10.64 1.21 -14.95
N ARG A 214 10.48 0.42 -13.86
CA ARG A 214 11.35 0.50 -12.68
C ARG A 214 12.45 -0.58 -12.65
N TRP A 215 12.74 -1.21 -13.78
CA TRP A 215 13.78 -2.24 -13.90
C TRP A 215 15.14 -1.81 -13.37
N ASP A 216 15.60 -0.62 -13.77
CA ASP A 216 16.93 -0.15 -13.39
C ASP A 216 17.06 0.15 -11.90
N GLY A 217 15.97 0.57 -11.27
CA GLY A 217 15.89 0.74 -9.81
C GLY A 217 16.00 -0.59 -9.06
N LEU A 218 15.36 -1.65 -9.56
CA LEU A 218 15.47 -2.97 -8.96
C LEU A 218 16.87 -3.57 -9.14
N VAL A 219 17.48 -3.38 -10.31
CA VAL A 219 18.85 -3.85 -10.57
C VAL A 219 19.88 -3.07 -9.72
N SER A 220 19.82 -1.74 -9.70
CA SER A 220 20.76 -0.90 -8.95
C SER A 220 20.68 -1.10 -7.43
N SER A 221 19.49 -1.45 -6.92
CA SER A 221 19.31 -1.80 -5.51
C SER A 221 19.70 -3.24 -5.16
N GLY A 222 20.14 -4.03 -6.14
CA GLY A 222 20.55 -5.43 -5.95
C GLY A 222 19.39 -6.39 -5.65
N LYS A 223 18.14 -5.97 -5.86
CA LYS A 223 16.95 -6.82 -5.67
C LYS A 223 16.81 -7.86 -6.77
N ILE A 224 17.30 -7.56 -7.96
CA ILE A 224 17.37 -8.47 -9.12
C ILE A 224 18.70 -8.27 -9.85
N THR A 225 19.08 -9.24 -10.67
CA THR A 225 20.24 -9.13 -11.56
C THR A 225 19.83 -8.65 -12.97
N SER A 226 20.80 -8.20 -13.77
CA SER A 226 20.58 -7.84 -15.17
C SER A 226 20.12 -9.03 -16.01
N ASP A 227 20.59 -10.24 -15.71
CA ASP A 227 20.16 -11.46 -16.37
C ASP A 227 18.69 -11.80 -16.06
N GLU A 228 18.29 -11.67 -14.80
CA GLU A 228 16.91 -11.85 -14.38
C GLU A 228 15.96 -10.84 -15.03
N LYS A 229 16.37 -9.56 -15.12
CA LYS A 229 15.65 -8.55 -15.91
C LYS A 229 15.45 -9.02 -17.36
N THR A 230 16.53 -9.49 -18.00
CA THR A 230 16.49 -9.96 -19.40
C THR A 230 15.55 -11.15 -19.56
N ILE A 231 15.60 -12.13 -18.64
CA ILE A 231 14.71 -13.29 -18.62
C ILE A 231 13.24 -12.86 -18.54
N LEU A 232 12.90 -11.97 -17.59
CA LEU A 232 11.51 -11.55 -17.38
C LEU A 232 10.96 -10.72 -18.53
N ILE A 233 11.77 -9.84 -19.13
CA ILE A 233 11.38 -9.09 -20.33
C ILE A 233 11.09 -10.06 -21.50
N ALA A 234 11.91 -11.08 -21.68
CA ALA A 234 11.67 -12.09 -22.73
C ALA A 234 10.39 -12.91 -22.50
N MET A 235 9.98 -13.10 -21.23
CA MET A 235 8.74 -13.77 -20.84
C MET A 235 7.47 -12.97 -21.18
N SER A 236 7.58 -11.67 -21.42
CA SER A 236 6.44 -10.75 -21.52
C SER A 236 5.35 -11.18 -22.52
N GLU A 237 5.72 -11.82 -23.64
CA GLU A 237 4.74 -12.30 -24.63
C GLU A 237 4.04 -13.60 -24.22
N ASN A 238 4.67 -14.36 -23.33
CA ASN A 238 4.12 -15.61 -22.83
C ASN A 238 3.19 -15.42 -21.62
N GLU A 239 3.24 -14.25 -21.00
CA GLU A 239 2.51 -13.95 -19.77
C GLU A 239 1.41 -12.89 -20.01
N GLY A 240 0.44 -12.85 -19.12
CA GLY A 240 -0.60 -11.80 -19.12
C GLY A 240 -0.04 -10.43 -18.71
N ASN A 241 -0.86 -9.40 -18.87
CA ASN A 241 -0.51 -8.06 -18.40
C ASN A 241 -0.53 -7.97 -16.88
N MET A 242 0.36 -7.15 -16.32
CA MET A 242 0.55 -6.99 -14.87
C MET A 242 -0.69 -6.36 -14.18
N ASP A 243 -1.49 -5.60 -14.91
CA ASP A 243 -2.72 -4.97 -14.47
C ASP A 243 -3.99 -5.70 -14.93
N ALA A 244 -3.86 -6.88 -15.56
CA ALA A 244 -5.01 -7.67 -15.98
C ALA A 244 -5.77 -8.25 -14.79
N VAL A 245 -7.11 -8.22 -14.87
CA VAL A 245 -8.00 -8.78 -13.84
C VAL A 245 -9.18 -9.47 -14.49
N GLN A 246 -9.51 -10.65 -14.01
CA GLN A 246 -10.63 -11.44 -14.51
C GLN A 246 -11.37 -12.20 -13.40
N SER A 247 -12.64 -12.44 -13.62
CA SER A 247 -13.49 -13.31 -12.80
C SER A 247 -14.48 -14.06 -13.68
N TYR A 248 -14.00 -14.80 -14.72
CA TYR A 248 -14.87 -15.56 -15.62
C TYR A 248 -14.59 -17.07 -15.62
N ASP A 249 -13.42 -17.50 -15.16
CA ASP A 249 -12.96 -18.89 -15.14
C ASP A 249 -13.41 -19.67 -13.87
N SER A 250 -12.77 -20.79 -13.57
CA SER A 250 -13.08 -21.60 -12.39
C SER A 250 -12.81 -20.90 -11.07
N GLU A 251 -11.91 -19.92 -11.04
CA GLU A 251 -11.49 -19.24 -9.82
C GLU A 251 -12.39 -18.05 -9.46
N VAL A 252 -12.25 -17.51 -8.24
CA VAL A 252 -12.98 -16.29 -7.83
C VAL A 252 -12.43 -15.08 -8.58
N ILE A 253 -11.11 -14.91 -8.54
CA ILE A 253 -10.37 -13.85 -9.22
C ILE A 253 -9.08 -14.46 -9.77
N THR A 254 -8.69 -14.00 -10.94
CA THR A 254 -7.35 -14.20 -11.50
C THR A 254 -6.79 -12.84 -11.89
N ALA A 255 -5.57 -12.50 -11.44
CA ALA A 255 -4.99 -11.18 -11.66
C ALA A 255 -3.48 -11.20 -11.88
N GLY A 256 -2.99 -10.16 -12.59
CA GLY A 256 -1.58 -9.90 -12.83
C GLY A 256 -0.93 -10.83 -13.87
N ALA A 257 0.34 -10.60 -14.11
CA ALA A 257 1.09 -11.28 -15.19
C ALA A 257 1.19 -12.81 -15.01
N MET A 258 1.42 -13.29 -13.79
CA MET A 258 1.43 -14.73 -13.48
C MET A 258 0.04 -15.35 -13.32
N GLN A 259 -1.02 -14.60 -13.59
CA GLN A 259 -2.40 -15.05 -13.40
C GLN A 259 -2.64 -15.65 -12.00
N LYS A 260 -2.22 -14.92 -10.98
CA LYS A 260 -2.41 -15.33 -9.59
C LYS A 260 -3.88 -15.36 -9.23
N THR A 261 -4.30 -16.39 -8.49
CA THR A 261 -5.71 -16.68 -8.26
C THR A 261 -6.12 -16.50 -6.79
N VAL A 262 -7.40 -16.18 -6.61
CA VAL A 262 -8.17 -16.43 -5.40
C VAL A 262 -9.05 -17.63 -5.66
N LYS A 263 -8.90 -18.67 -4.82
CA LYS A 263 -9.53 -19.99 -5.03
C LYS A 263 -11.02 -19.99 -4.70
N ASP A 264 -11.79 -20.79 -5.44
CA ASP A 264 -13.24 -21.05 -5.25
C ASP A 264 -13.51 -22.40 -4.59
N GLN A 265 -12.54 -23.01 -3.89
CA GLN A 265 -12.71 -24.32 -3.25
C GLN A 265 -13.13 -24.16 -1.79
N GLU A 266 -14.08 -25.01 -1.33
CA GLU A 266 -14.67 -24.96 0.02
C GLU A 266 -13.64 -24.89 1.18
N ASN A 267 -12.47 -25.48 1.04
CA ASN A 267 -11.44 -25.49 2.08
C ASN A 267 -10.36 -24.40 1.88
N LEU A 268 -10.50 -23.55 0.87
CA LEU A 268 -9.53 -22.52 0.50
C LEU A 268 -10.15 -21.12 0.43
N GLU A 269 -11.25 -20.91 1.14
CA GLU A 269 -12.09 -19.70 1.14
C GLU A 269 -11.27 -18.40 1.09
N GLY A 270 -11.27 -17.73 -0.07
CA GLY A 270 -10.54 -16.49 -0.29
C GLY A 270 -9.01 -16.58 -0.23
N LYS A 271 -8.45 -17.78 -0.11
CA LYS A 271 -7.00 -18.06 -0.15
C LYS A 271 -6.52 -18.21 -1.58
N GLY A 272 -5.22 -18.10 -1.76
CA GLY A 272 -4.56 -18.30 -3.04
C GLY A 272 -3.30 -17.45 -3.18
N GLU A 273 -2.65 -17.57 -4.33
CA GLU A 273 -1.41 -16.82 -4.59
C GLU A 273 -1.67 -15.31 -4.66
N LEU A 274 -2.84 -14.87 -5.14
CA LEU A 274 -3.22 -13.45 -5.16
C LEU A 274 -3.41 -12.91 -3.74
N SER A 275 -4.08 -13.66 -2.86
CA SER A 275 -4.26 -13.27 -1.47
C SER A 275 -2.92 -13.14 -0.73
N THR A 276 -1.98 -14.05 -0.99
CA THR A 276 -0.60 -13.99 -0.47
C THR A 276 0.13 -12.75 -0.98
N GLN A 277 0.04 -12.44 -2.26
CA GLN A 277 0.67 -11.26 -2.85
C GLN A 277 0.06 -9.95 -2.29
N PHE A 278 -1.26 -9.94 -2.10
CA PHE A 278 -1.97 -8.81 -1.53
C PHE A 278 -1.59 -8.56 -0.06
N ALA A 279 -1.33 -9.63 0.70
CA ALA A 279 -0.79 -9.53 2.06
C ALA A 279 0.65 -8.99 2.07
N LYS A 280 1.50 -9.41 1.13
CA LYS A 280 2.85 -8.80 0.95
C LYS A 280 2.75 -7.29 0.71
N PHE A 281 1.79 -6.85 -0.13
CA PHE A 281 1.57 -5.43 -0.40
C PHE A 281 1.13 -4.67 0.85
N ARG A 282 0.15 -5.21 1.61
CA ARG A 282 -0.30 -4.62 2.88
C ARG A 282 0.87 -4.41 3.85
N ASP A 283 1.71 -5.43 3.99
CA ASP A 283 2.78 -5.45 4.99
C ASP A 283 3.96 -4.54 4.58
N ALA A 284 4.26 -4.47 3.28
CA ALA A 284 5.34 -3.62 2.75
C ALA A 284 4.95 -2.15 2.57
N HIS A 285 3.67 -1.87 2.27
CA HIS A 285 3.17 -0.54 1.92
C HIS A 285 1.82 -0.25 2.58
N PRO A 286 1.76 -0.19 3.93
CA PRO A 286 0.50 -0.08 4.68
C PRO A 286 -0.32 1.17 4.33
N ASP A 287 0.32 2.30 4.03
CA ASP A 287 -0.36 3.54 3.68
C ASP A 287 -1.01 3.45 2.29
N LEU A 288 -0.31 2.88 1.31
CA LEU A 288 -0.87 2.66 -0.03
C LEU A 288 -1.98 1.61 0.01
N TYR A 289 -1.79 0.57 0.81
CA TYR A 289 -2.84 -0.43 1.02
C TYR A 289 -4.09 0.19 1.64
N ALA A 290 -3.95 1.04 2.67
CA ALA A 290 -5.07 1.75 3.28
C ALA A 290 -5.78 2.65 2.26
N SER A 291 -5.01 3.42 1.47
CA SER A 291 -5.54 4.41 0.54
C SER A 291 -6.17 3.84 -0.73
N TYR A 292 -5.66 2.75 -1.28
CA TYR A 292 -6.09 2.23 -2.59
C TYR A 292 -6.80 0.88 -2.53
N ALA A 293 -6.55 0.07 -1.49
CA ALA A 293 -7.21 -1.21 -1.33
C ALA A 293 -8.35 -1.13 -0.30
N LYS A 294 -8.02 -0.85 0.96
CA LYS A 294 -8.97 -0.86 2.07
C LYS A 294 -10.09 0.16 1.89
N SER A 295 -9.76 1.39 1.49
CA SER A 295 -10.73 2.45 1.21
C SER A 295 -11.67 2.11 0.04
N CYS A 296 -11.22 1.25 -0.87
CA CYS A 296 -12.00 0.76 -2.00
C CYS A 296 -12.73 -0.57 -1.70
N GLY A 297 -12.75 -1.01 -0.45
CA GLY A 297 -13.48 -2.20 -0.01
C GLY A 297 -12.67 -3.49 0.03
N TRP A 298 -11.41 -3.51 -0.41
CA TRP A 298 -10.57 -4.71 -0.39
C TRP A 298 -9.75 -4.82 0.88
N THR A 299 -9.87 -5.95 1.58
CA THR A 299 -9.06 -6.25 2.77
C THR A 299 -8.44 -7.63 2.68
N VAL A 300 -7.28 -7.82 3.32
CA VAL A 300 -6.63 -9.12 3.46
C VAL A 300 -6.25 -9.36 4.91
N GLU A 301 -6.53 -10.56 5.40
CA GLU A 301 -6.18 -11.02 6.75
C GLU A 301 -5.23 -12.22 6.66
N GLY A 302 -4.42 -12.41 7.69
CA GLY A 302 -3.38 -13.45 7.68
C GLY A 302 -2.16 -13.08 6.83
N THR A 303 -1.23 -14.02 6.69
CA THR A 303 0.03 -13.88 5.94
C THR A 303 0.37 -15.18 5.22
N GLY A 304 1.20 -15.10 4.18
CA GLY A 304 1.63 -16.27 3.40
C GLY A 304 0.45 -17.11 2.90
N SER A 305 0.52 -18.42 3.03
CA SER A 305 -0.55 -19.34 2.59
C SER A 305 -1.84 -19.26 3.41
N SER A 306 -1.82 -18.60 4.59
CA SER A 306 -3.01 -18.35 5.40
C SER A 306 -3.73 -17.04 5.04
N ALA A 307 -3.20 -16.24 4.11
CA ALA A 307 -3.81 -15.00 3.69
C ALA A 307 -5.17 -15.22 3.03
N VAL A 308 -6.18 -14.48 3.48
CA VAL A 308 -7.56 -14.51 2.95
C VAL A 308 -7.95 -13.11 2.54
N ILE A 309 -8.43 -12.95 1.30
CA ILE A 309 -8.91 -11.69 0.77
C ILE A 309 -10.42 -11.56 0.92
N TYR A 310 -10.89 -10.37 1.27
CA TYR A 310 -12.30 -10.02 1.44
C TYR A 310 -12.62 -8.74 0.67
N TYR A 311 -13.88 -8.63 0.29
CA TYR A 311 -14.47 -7.39 -0.21
C TYR A 311 -15.63 -6.95 0.69
N SER A 312 -15.74 -5.66 0.99
CA SER A 312 -16.82 -5.07 1.75
C SER A 312 -17.14 -3.67 1.22
N ASP A 313 -18.37 -3.46 0.83
CA ASP A 313 -18.91 -2.17 0.41
C ASP A 313 -20.32 -2.02 0.99
N SER A 314 -20.60 -0.87 1.63
CA SER A 314 -21.87 -0.64 2.34
C SER A 314 -23.10 -0.78 1.45
N LEU A 315 -22.97 -0.43 0.17
CA LEU A 315 -24.07 -0.51 -0.81
C LEU A 315 -24.20 -1.88 -1.47
N LEU A 316 -23.04 -2.50 -1.80
CA LEU A 316 -23.03 -3.76 -2.56
C LEU A 316 -23.09 -5.00 -1.68
N THR A 317 -22.52 -4.94 -0.48
CA THR A 317 -22.42 -6.08 0.46
C THR A 317 -23.20 -5.86 1.75
N GLN A 318 -23.90 -4.73 1.87
CA GLN A 318 -24.55 -4.29 3.12
C GLN A 318 -23.55 -4.16 4.28
N GLY A 319 -22.30 -3.82 3.96
CA GLY A 319 -21.19 -3.69 4.93
C GLY A 319 -20.57 -5.00 5.40
N ASN A 320 -21.07 -6.16 4.96
CA ASN A 320 -20.49 -7.44 5.32
C ASN A 320 -19.17 -7.70 4.57
N LYS A 321 -18.24 -8.36 5.23
CA LYS A 321 -17.06 -8.94 4.57
C LYS A 321 -17.47 -10.19 3.80
N ILE A 322 -17.29 -10.19 2.50
CA ILE A 322 -17.58 -11.35 1.65
C ILE A 322 -16.30 -11.87 0.98
N THR A 323 -16.26 -13.17 0.77
CA THR A 323 -15.16 -13.86 0.09
C THR A 323 -15.68 -15.08 -0.69
N SER A 324 -14.80 -15.81 -1.35
CA SER A 324 -15.11 -17.09 -2.02
C SER A 324 -16.30 -17.02 -2.97
N THR A 325 -17.25 -17.93 -2.84
CA THR A 325 -18.43 -18.07 -3.73
C THR A 325 -19.33 -16.84 -3.72
N GLU A 326 -19.50 -16.18 -2.56
CA GLU A 326 -20.31 -14.96 -2.48
C GLU A 326 -19.63 -13.80 -3.21
N LEU A 327 -18.34 -13.66 -3.04
CA LEU A 327 -17.54 -12.69 -3.78
C LEU A 327 -17.60 -12.97 -5.28
N LYS A 328 -17.46 -14.22 -5.69
CA LYS A 328 -17.56 -14.63 -7.10
C LYS A 328 -18.90 -14.24 -7.72
N LYS A 329 -20.02 -14.46 -7.00
CA LYS A 329 -21.35 -14.06 -7.44
C LYS A 329 -21.45 -12.53 -7.61
N LEU A 330 -20.94 -11.77 -6.66
CA LEU A 330 -20.92 -10.30 -6.74
C LEU A 330 -20.11 -9.82 -7.94
N LEU A 331 -18.91 -10.35 -8.14
CA LEU A 331 -18.01 -9.93 -9.22
C LEU A 331 -18.58 -10.22 -10.62
N ARG A 332 -19.45 -11.23 -10.75
CA ARG A 332 -20.09 -11.64 -12.00
C ARG A 332 -21.48 -11.08 -12.20
N GLN A 333 -21.95 -10.23 -11.30
CA GLN A 333 -23.27 -9.62 -11.41
C GLN A 333 -23.41 -8.88 -12.75
N GLY A 334 -24.50 -9.14 -13.47
CA GLY A 334 -24.73 -8.58 -14.80
C GLY A 334 -24.01 -9.28 -15.96
N CYS A 335 -23.16 -10.27 -15.69
CA CYS A 335 -22.51 -11.05 -16.73
C CYS A 335 -23.39 -12.27 -17.11
N ILE A 336 -24.15 -12.14 -18.15
CA ILE A 336 -25.09 -13.14 -18.68
C ILE A 336 -24.94 -13.28 -20.19
N GLU A 337 -25.66 -14.22 -20.81
CA GLU A 337 -25.61 -14.43 -22.26
C GLU A 337 -25.89 -13.16 -23.07
N ASN A 338 -26.91 -12.41 -22.66
CA ASN A 338 -27.29 -11.17 -23.35
C ASN A 338 -26.26 -10.04 -23.25
N THR A 339 -25.32 -10.11 -22.30
CA THR A 339 -24.21 -9.14 -22.15
C THR A 339 -22.90 -9.67 -22.71
N TYR A 340 -22.87 -10.86 -23.28
CA TYR A 340 -21.67 -11.44 -23.90
C TYR A 340 -21.08 -10.50 -24.96
N ASN A 341 -19.75 -10.31 -24.92
CA ASN A 341 -19.02 -9.35 -25.75
C ASN A 341 -19.38 -7.86 -25.53
N GLN A 342 -20.18 -7.54 -24.52
CA GLN A 342 -20.44 -6.17 -24.12
C GLN A 342 -19.58 -5.78 -22.90
N LYS A 343 -19.58 -4.51 -22.57
CA LYS A 343 -18.94 -4.01 -21.34
C LYS A 343 -19.96 -3.97 -20.21
N VAL A 344 -19.50 -4.28 -19.01
CA VAL A 344 -20.25 -4.18 -17.76
C VAL A 344 -19.51 -3.30 -16.78
N HIS A 345 -20.28 -2.60 -15.96
CA HIS A 345 -19.75 -1.83 -14.85
C HIS A 345 -19.36 -2.76 -13.70
N ASN A 346 -18.11 -2.65 -13.21
CA ASN A 346 -17.61 -3.50 -12.13
C ASN A 346 -16.70 -2.72 -11.18
N LYS A 347 -17.29 -2.12 -10.15
CA LYS A 347 -16.57 -1.33 -9.14
C LYS A 347 -15.56 -2.16 -8.33
N PRO A 348 -15.89 -3.35 -7.80
CA PRO A 348 -14.93 -4.14 -7.03
C PRO A 348 -13.66 -4.46 -7.81
N LEU A 349 -13.80 -4.93 -9.04
CA LEU A 349 -12.63 -5.27 -9.87
C LEU A 349 -11.89 -4.02 -10.35
N ALA A 350 -12.58 -2.89 -10.57
CA ALA A 350 -11.94 -1.61 -10.87
C ALA A 350 -10.98 -1.17 -9.77
N ALA A 351 -11.38 -1.34 -8.51
CA ALA A 351 -10.53 -1.06 -7.36
C ALA A 351 -9.28 -1.97 -7.33
N LEU A 352 -9.44 -3.23 -7.67
CA LEU A 352 -8.32 -4.16 -7.77
C LEU A 352 -7.36 -3.77 -8.91
N VAL A 353 -7.87 -3.40 -10.09
CA VAL A 353 -7.04 -2.89 -11.20
C VAL A 353 -6.23 -1.68 -10.73
N LYS A 354 -6.85 -0.74 -10.00
CA LYS A 354 -6.14 0.43 -9.47
C LYS A 354 -4.96 0.04 -8.59
N VAL A 355 -5.13 -0.94 -7.70
CA VAL A 355 -4.03 -1.45 -6.85
C VAL A 355 -2.93 -2.08 -7.71
N LEU A 356 -3.29 -2.90 -8.71
CA LEU A 356 -2.31 -3.57 -9.57
C LEU A 356 -1.49 -2.59 -10.43
N THR A 357 -2.02 -1.38 -10.69
CA THR A 357 -1.29 -0.34 -11.43
C THR A 357 -0.33 0.48 -10.58
N LEU A 358 -0.35 0.33 -9.25
CA LEU A 358 0.59 1.03 -8.38
C LEU A 358 2.03 0.56 -8.62
N PRO A 359 3.00 1.48 -8.75
CA PRO A 359 4.40 1.13 -8.97
C PRO A 359 4.95 0.12 -7.94
N GLU A 360 4.57 0.28 -6.69
CA GLU A 360 4.98 -0.58 -5.58
C GLU A 360 4.37 -1.99 -5.69
N TYR A 361 3.13 -2.10 -6.20
CA TYR A 361 2.52 -3.41 -6.45
C TYR A 361 3.14 -4.10 -7.67
N LEU A 362 3.47 -3.33 -8.70
CA LEU A 362 4.21 -3.85 -9.87
C LEU A 362 5.58 -4.40 -9.46
N ASP A 363 6.31 -3.72 -8.55
CA ASP A 363 7.56 -4.21 -7.99
C ASP A 363 7.37 -5.58 -7.30
N ILE A 364 6.31 -5.73 -6.50
CA ILE A 364 5.99 -7.00 -5.83
C ILE A 364 5.73 -8.10 -6.86
N GLN A 365 5.01 -7.83 -7.95
CA GLN A 365 4.79 -8.81 -9.01
C GLN A 365 6.11 -9.25 -9.65
N VAL A 366 7.02 -8.32 -9.95
CA VAL A 366 8.35 -8.64 -10.51
C VAL A 366 9.14 -9.52 -9.54
N LEU A 367 9.19 -9.15 -8.27
CA LEU A 367 9.91 -9.92 -7.25
C LEU A 367 9.33 -11.33 -7.06
N ASP A 368 8.02 -11.48 -7.16
CA ASP A 368 7.38 -12.81 -7.14
C ASP A 368 7.78 -13.69 -8.34
N PHE A 369 8.01 -13.11 -9.51
CA PHE A 369 8.58 -13.84 -10.65
C PHE A 369 9.99 -14.33 -10.34
N ILE A 370 10.82 -13.51 -9.70
CA ILE A 370 12.18 -13.90 -9.30
C ILE A 370 12.15 -15.01 -8.25
N GLU A 371 11.29 -14.92 -7.26
CA GLU A 371 11.08 -16.00 -6.28
C GLU A 371 10.66 -17.30 -6.99
N ARG A 372 9.78 -17.22 -7.99
CA ARG A 372 9.33 -18.35 -8.78
C ARG A 372 10.47 -18.95 -9.61
N LEU A 373 11.32 -18.12 -10.23
CA LEU A 373 12.50 -18.54 -10.98
C LEU A 373 13.45 -19.32 -10.07
N HIS A 374 13.84 -18.74 -8.95
CA HIS A 374 14.75 -19.38 -8.00
C HIS A 374 14.16 -20.67 -7.42
N SER A 375 12.86 -20.69 -7.13
CA SER A 375 12.17 -21.91 -6.68
C SER A 375 12.21 -23.02 -7.74
N ALA A 376 12.00 -22.68 -9.01
CA ALA A 376 12.01 -23.65 -10.11
C ALA A 376 13.42 -24.21 -10.36
N GLU A 377 14.44 -23.35 -10.37
CA GLU A 377 15.83 -23.71 -10.55
C GLU A 377 16.39 -24.59 -9.43
N ASN A 378 15.90 -24.42 -8.21
CA ASN A 378 16.31 -25.19 -7.03
C ASN A 378 15.58 -26.56 -6.90
N LYS A 379 14.65 -26.89 -7.79
CA LYS A 379 14.01 -28.21 -7.77
C LYS A 379 14.99 -29.33 -8.01
N VAL A 380 14.86 -30.39 -7.23
CA VAL A 380 15.73 -31.57 -7.28
C VAL A 380 15.28 -32.50 -8.43
N VAL A 381 16.26 -33.00 -9.17
CA VAL A 381 16.11 -33.93 -10.29
C VAL A 381 16.54 -35.33 -9.83
N LEU A 382 15.58 -36.21 -9.63
CA LEU A 382 15.85 -37.55 -9.05
C LEU A 382 16.67 -38.44 -9.99
N SER A 383 16.45 -38.37 -11.32
CA SER A 383 17.15 -39.17 -12.33
C SER A 383 18.66 -38.85 -12.43
N ALA A 384 19.13 -37.77 -11.80
CA ALA A 384 20.52 -37.31 -11.85
C ALA A 384 21.16 -37.18 -10.45
N GLY A 385 20.90 -38.12 -9.56
CA GLY A 385 21.55 -38.19 -8.25
C GLY A 385 21.22 -36.99 -7.33
N ASN A 386 19.99 -36.56 -7.35
CA ASN A 386 19.48 -35.42 -6.52
C ASN A 386 20.12 -34.05 -6.84
N LYS A 387 20.70 -33.87 -8.02
CA LYS A 387 21.15 -32.55 -8.47
C LYS A 387 19.98 -31.62 -8.72
N LYS A 388 20.24 -30.32 -8.67
CA LYS A 388 19.21 -29.29 -8.92
C LYS A 388 19.17 -28.93 -10.40
N ILE A 389 18.03 -28.43 -10.88
CA ILE A 389 17.86 -27.96 -12.26
C ILE A 389 18.94 -26.92 -12.61
N LYS A 390 19.23 -25.97 -11.71
CA LYS A 390 20.28 -24.95 -11.89
C LYS A 390 21.70 -25.51 -12.11
N ASP A 391 21.95 -26.75 -11.78
CA ASP A 391 23.25 -27.38 -12.03
C ASP A 391 23.41 -27.66 -13.51
N PHE A 392 22.33 -27.96 -14.24
CA PHE A 392 22.28 -28.26 -15.67
C PHE A 392 22.04 -27.05 -16.57
N ILE A 393 21.36 -26.01 -16.06
CA ILE A 393 20.92 -24.84 -16.81
C ILE A 393 21.64 -23.61 -16.32
N LYS A 394 22.36 -22.92 -17.22
CA LYS A 394 23.12 -21.71 -16.93
C LYS A 394 22.72 -20.52 -17.81
N SER A 395 22.27 -20.80 -19.04
CA SER A 395 21.90 -19.76 -19.98
C SER A 395 20.59 -19.03 -19.57
N ASN A 396 20.46 -17.77 -19.90
CA ASN A 396 19.24 -17.00 -19.68
C ASN A 396 18.05 -17.66 -20.40
N PHE A 397 18.26 -18.24 -21.59
CA PHE A 397 17.25 -18.98 -22.31
C PHE A 397 16.77 -20.21 -21.54
N GLY A 398 17.68 -21.05 -21.06
CA GLY A 398 17.32 -22.26 -20.29
C GLY A 398 16.58 -21.90 -19.00
N ARG A 399 17.04 -20.88 -18.28
CA ARG A 399 16.40 -20.35 -17.08
C ARG A 399 14.98 -19.84 -17.37
N ALA A 400 14.79 -19.10 -18.49
CA ALA A 400 13.48 -18.63 -18.93
C ALA A 400 12.53 -19.79 -19.26
N VAL A 401 13.02 -20.84 -19.93
CA VAL A 401 12.22 -22.03 -20.26
C VAL A 401 11.74 -22.76 -19.02
N VAL A 402 12.58 -22.86 -17.99
CA VAL A 402 12.23 -23.49 -16.70
C VAL A 402 11.22 -22.62 -15.93
N LEU A 403 11.39 -21.30 -15.92
CA LEU A 403 10.44 -20.35 -15.33
C LEU A 403 9.07 -20.44 -16.02
N ASP A 404 9.03 -20.40 -17.35
CA ASP A 404 7.82 -20.50 -18.16
C ASP A 404 7.01 -21.78 -17.83
N HIS A 405 7.69 -22.92 -17.70
CA HIS A 405 7.04 -24.14 -17.25
C HIS A 405 6.54 -24.05 -15.80
N SER A 406 7.33 -23.43 -14.91
CA SER A 406 6.94 -23.26 -13.50
C SER A 406 5.73 -22.34 -13.32
N VAL A 407 5.60 -21.29 -14.11
CA VAL A 407 4.42 -20.41 -14.06
C VAL A 407 3.18 -21.18 -14.53
N ASN A 408 3.28 -21.95 -15.60
CA ASN A 408 2.17 -22.68 -16.19
C ASN A 408 1.78 -23.93 -15.39
N ARG A 409 2.75 -24.77 -15.02
CA ARG A 409 2.55 -26.10 -14.38
C ARG A 409 3.63 -26.41 -13.35
N PRO A 410 3.67 -25.74 -12.19
CA PRO A 410 4.78 -25.85 -11.22
C PRO A 410 5.04 -27.26 -10.69
N GLY A 411 4.00 -28.10 -10.60
CA GLY A 411 4.13 -29.48 -10.14
C GLY A 411 4.81 -30.43 -11.14
N TYR A 412 4.85 -30.05 -12.42
CA TYR A 412 5.43 -30.90 -13.48
C TYR A 412 6.89 -30.56 -13.81
N VAL A 413 7.44 -29.45 -13.35
CA VAL A 413 8.80 -28.99 -13.72
C VAL A 413 9.85 -30.05 -13.43
N ALA A 414 9.95 -30.56 -12.21
CA ALA A 414 10.99 -31.53 -11.84
C ALA A 414 10.79 -32.91 -12.52
N PRO A 415 9.58 -33.53 -12.56
CA PRO A 415 9.36 -34.78 -13.25
C PRO A 415 9.67 -34.70 -14.76
N ASP A 416 9.24 -33.61 -15.41
CA ASP A 416 9.43 -33.44 -16.84
C ASP A 416 10.89 -33.13 -17.21
N PHE A 417 11.58 -32.39 -16.33
CA PHE A 417 13.01 -32.17 -16.49
C PHE A 417 13.82 -33.43 -16.25
N SER A 418 13.44 -34.28 -15.26
CA SER A 418 14.03 -35.62 -15.08
C SER A 418 13.89 -36.47 -16.32
N LYS A 419 12.72 -36.44 -16.94
CA LYS A 419 12.48 -37.19 -18.19
C LYS A 419 13.32 -36.69 -19.36
N ALA A 420 13.52 -35.35 -19.43
CA ALA A 420 14.41 -34.76 -20.44
C ALA A 420 15.86 -35.22 -20.26
N ILE A 421 16.35 -35.29 -19.03
CA ILE A 421 17.69 -35.81 -18.74
C ILE A 421 17.83 -37.29 -19.14
N GLU A 422 16.86 -38.15 -18.85
CA GLU A 422 16.85 -39.54 -19.28
C GLU A 422 16.93 -39.67 -20.81
N ASN A 423 16.12 -38.90 -21.54
CA ASN A 423 16.15 -38.87 -22.99
C ASN A 423 17.49 -38.35 -23.51
N PHE A 424 18.01 -37.26 -22.94
CA PHE A 424 19.32 -36.71 -23.31
C PHE A 424 20.44 -37.74 -23.17
N HIS A 425 20.50 -38.49 -22.06
CA HIS A 425 21.50 -39.52 -21.84
C HIS A 425 21.31 -40.73 -22.77
N LYS A 426 20.10 -41.13 -23.04
CA LYS A 426 19.81 -42.18 -24.04
C LYS A 426 20.40 -41.83 -25.41
N ASN A 427 20.32 -40.56 -25.79
CA ASN A 427 20.80 -40.05 -27.07
C ASN A 427 22.29 -39.65 -27.02
N ASN A 428 22.87 -39.49 -25.83
CA ASN A 428 24.29 -39.12 -25.61
C ASN A 428 24.91 -39.98 -24.48
N PRO A 429 25.09 -41.31 -24.70
CA PRO A 429 25.43 -42.25 -23.63
C PRO A 429 26.84 -42.05 -23.04
N THR A 430 27.73 -41.34 -23.71
CA THR A 430 29.09 -41.02 -23.25
C THR A 430 29.15 -39.76 -22.40
N VAL A 431 28.09 -38.98 -22.32
CA VAL A 431 28.06 -37.75 -21.54
C VAL A 431 27.76 -38.05 -20.08
N SER A 432 28.55 -37.48 -19.16
CA SER A 432 28.37 -37.68 -17.74
C SER A 432 27.02 -37.15 -17.25
N LEU A 433 26.42 -37.86 -16.27
CA LEU A 433 25.24 -37.37 -15.52
C LEU A 433 25.57 -36.17 -14.59
N ASP A 434 26.86 -35.95 -14.33
CA ASP A 434 27.30 -34.83 -13.57
C ASP A 434 27.62 -33.63 -14.47
N PRO A 435 26.76 -32.57 -14.50
CA PRO A 435 26.98 -31.41 -15.35
C PRO A 435 28.24 -30.62 -14.98
N GLN A 436 28.80 -30.79 -13.78
CA GLN A 436 30.09 -30.15 -13.39
C GLN A 436 31.26 -30.70 -14.19
N THR A 437 31.13 -31.90 -14.76
CA THR A 437 32.19 -32.53 -15.56
C THR A 437 32.08 -32.22 -17.07
N TRP A 438 31.09 -31.43 -17.48
CA TRP A 438 30.86 -31.11 -18.89
C TRP A 438 31.88 -30.16 -19.51
N GLY A 439 32.62 -29.42 -18.69
CA GLY A 439 33.70 -28.54 -19.12
C GLY A 439 33.25 -27.55 -20.22
N ASN A 440 34.06 -27.46 -21.27
CA ASN A 440 33.81 -26.55 -22.41
C ASN A 440 32.56 -26.89 -23.22
N GLU A 441 32.07 -28.15 -23.16
CA GLU A 441 30.89 -28.61 -23.87
C GLU A 441 29.57 -28.28 -23.15
N SER A 442 29.62 -27.66 -21.98
CA SER A 442 28.47 -27.40 -21.12
C SER A 442 27.35 -26.68 -21.86
N ALA A 443 27.63 -25.65 -22.63
CA ALA A 443 26.64 -24.90 -23.40
C ALA A 443 25.99 -25.77 -24.52
N SER A 444 26.78 -26.61 -25.18
CA SER A 444 26.30 -27.53 -26.19
C SER A 444 25.38 -28.59 -25.60
N TYR A 445 25.76 -29.17 -24.47
CA TYR A 445 24.95 -30.18 -23.77
C TYR A 445 23.68 -29.55 -23.16
N GLU A 446 23.76 -28.36 -22.60
CA GLU A 446 22.56 -27.62 -22.16
C GLU A 446 21.57 -27.42 -23.32
N SER A 447 22.06 -26.97 -24.48
CA SER A 447 21.20 -26.77 -25.66
C SER A 447 20.49 -28.06 -26.08
N LYS A 448 21.21 -29.20 -26.13
CA LYS A 448 20.61 -30.51 -26.46
C LYS A 448 19.60 -30.96 -25.40
N LEU A 449 19.92 -30.75 -24.11
CA LEU A 449 19.00 -31.05 -23.00
C LEU A 449 17.72 -30.23 -23.08
N LEU A 450 17.83 -28.93 -23.43
CA LEU A 450 16.66 -28.06 -23.60
C LEU A 450 15.76 -28.47 -24.75
N GLU A 451 16.28 -28.99 -25.86
CA GLU A 451 15.44 -29.56 -26.95
C GLU A 451 14.67 -30.80 -26.45
N GLU A 452 15.29 -31.67 -25.63
CA GLU A 452 14.56 -32.79 -25.00
C GLU A 452 13.52 -32.29 -24.00
N TYR A 453 13.85 -31.25 -23.22
CA TYR A 453 12.92 -30.65 -22.25
C TYR A 453 11.71 -30.00 -22.94
N LYS A 454 11.90 -29.38 -24.12
CA LYS A 454 10.82 -28.88 -24.96
C LYS A 454 9.76 -29.95 -25.25
N LEU A 455 10.21 -31.18 -25.50
CA LEU A 455 9.32 -32.30 -25.85
C LEU A 455 8.63 -32.94 -24.63
N THR A 456 9.26 -32.86 -23.47
CA THR A 456 8.75 -33.48 -22.23
C THR A 456 7.84 -32.57 -21.41
N ARG A 457 7.91 -31.21 -21.58
CA ARG A 457 7.10 -30.26 -20.80
C ARG A 457 5.59 -30.44 -21.04
N ARG A 458 4.87 -30.84 -20.00
CA ARG A 458 3.42 -30.99 -19.98
C ARG A 458 2.73 -29.67 -19.68
N MET A 459 2.68 -28.76 -20.64
CA MET A 459 2.07 -27.43 -20.52
C MET A 459 1.39 -26.99 -21.83
N THR A 460 0.54 -25.96 -21.73
CA THR A 460 -0.16 -25.41 -22.89
C THR A 460 0.83 -24.74 -23.86
N ASN A 461 0.69 -25.02 -25.15
CA ASN A 461 1.51 -24.41 -26.21
C ASN A 461 3.03 -24.52 -25.99
N SER A 462 3.49 -25.61 -25.37
CA SER A 462 4.89 -25.83 -24.97
C SER A 462 5.90 -25.44 -26.05
N SER A 463 5.73 -25.95 -27.28
CA SER A 463 6.67 -25.70 -28.39
C SER A 463 6.64 -24.25 -28.88
N LEU A 464 5.46 -23.63 -28.96
CA LEU A 464 5.34 -22.24 -29.37
C LEU A 464 6.04 -21.31 -28.37
N ARG A 465 5.73 -21.46 -27.07
CA ARG A 465 6.33 -20.67 -25.97
C ARG A 465 7.84 -20.84 -25.92
N PHE A 466 8.34 -22.08 -26.12
CA PHE A 466 9.77 -22.33 -26.19
C PHE A 466 10.46 -21.59 -27.34
N ASN A 467 9.86 -21.64 -28.53
CA ASN A 467 10.42 -20.99 -29.72
C ASN A 467 10.38 -19.44 -29.58
N THR A 468 9.35 -18.90 -28.98
CA THR A 468 9.27 -17.46 -28.65
C THR A 468 10.41 -17.04 -27.74
N LEU A 469 10.71 -17.78 -26.67
CA LEU A 469 11.82 -17.50 -25.78
C LEU A 469 13.17 -17.66 -26.47
N LYS A 470 13.34 -18.71 -27.30
CA LYS A 470 14.58 -18.95 -28.06
C LYS A 470 14.89 -17.84 -29.06
N ALA A 471 13.88 -17.17 -29.60
CA ALA A 471 14.05 -16.05 -30.51
C ALA A 471 14.47 -14.74 -29.82
N LYS A 472 14.29 -14.65 -28.50
CA LYS A 472 14.54 -13.43 -27.70
C LYS A 472 15.80 -13.50 -26.83
N LEU A 473 16.25 -14.69 -26.51
CA LEU A 473 17.38 -14.99 -25.62
C LEU A 473 18.44 -15.86 -26.32
#